data_1cd35a12b0f4d99689e80484ab0c01b7
#
_entry.id   1cd35a12b0f4d99689e80484ab0c01b7
#
_cell.length_a   1.000
_cell.length_b   1.000
_cell.length_c   1.000
_cell.angle_alpha   90.00
_cell.angle_beta   90.00
_cell.angle_gamma   90.00
#
_symmetry.space_group_name_H-M   'P 1'
#
loop_
_entity.id
_entity.type
_entity.pdbx_description
1 polymer ?
#
loop_
_entity_poly.entity_id
_entity_poly.type
_entity_poly.pdbx_seq_one_letter_code
_entity_poly.pdbx_strand_id
1 'polypeptide(L)'
;MTNPFARFGVGHLSATSMLQFRADPALGVLYLVFGIREAGSPAMHRGSALDHTIGQMLDENISLDQDSARAMATSHFDQLIENTEETYRPSDIKRERATVEKCLNHCYPIMCDWQAPLSYQHPIKLSLQGIEIPVIGFIDLRYPEAVRELKTSGRPRSSIVDDHAFQVATYAMAIRQESGAWPQAFVDYLTPTGMTSYQLRNGKRWVKAVVDTAAGIRTLLDAAPDRDAQCAAITPDYRHWLRRHR
;
A
#
# COMPACT_ATOMS: atom_id res chain seq x y z
N MET A 1 -22.35 -22.07 -9.62
CA MET A 1 -22.50 -20.67 -9.14
C MET A 1 -21.74 -19.78 -10.10
N THR A 2 -22.33 -18.71 -10.59
CA THR A 2 -21.66 -17.74 -11.47
C THR A 2 -20.63 -16.97 -10.64
N ASN A 3 -19.43 -16.79 -11.19
CA ASN A 3 -18.37 -15.98 -10.57
C ASN A 3 -18.80 -14.50 -10.55
N PRO A 4 -19.13 -13.90 -9.38
CA PRO A 4 -19.61 -12.52 -9.32
C PRO A 4 -18.54 -11.51 -9.74
N PHE A 5 -17.27 -11.79 -9.52
CA PHE A 5 -16.18 -10.92 -9.96
C PHE A 5 -16.10 -10.83 -11.49
N ALA A 6 -16.23 -11.95 -12.19
CA ALA A 6 -16.24 -11.97 -13.66
C ALA A 6 -17.42 -11.18 -14.24
N ARG A 7 -18.59 -11.19 -13.57
CA ARG A 7 -19.77 -10.41 -13.96
C ARG A 7 -19.47 -8.91 -14.03
N PHE A 8 -18.65 -8.42 -13.11
CA PHE A 8 -18.29 -7.00 -13.03
C PHE A 8 -16.94 -6.67 -13.69
N GLY A 9 -16.26 -7.66 -14.28
CA GLY A 9 -14.95 -7.46 -14.90
C GLY A 9 -13.80 -7.28 -13.89
N VAL A 10 -13.98 -7.74 -12.63
CA VAL A 10 -12.96 -7.67 -11.59
C VAL A 10 -12.07 -8.90 -11.70
N GLY A 11 -10.82 -8.71 -12.13
CA GLY A 11 -9.85 -9.80 -12.33
C GLY A 11 -9.01 -10.14 -11.12
N HIS A 12 -8.90 -9.23 -10.16
CA HIS A 12 -8.12 -9.41 -8.92
C HIS A 12 -8.61 -8.47 -7.81
N LEU A 13 -8.25 -8.80 -6.58
CA LEU A 13 -8.27 -7.90 -5.44
C LEU A 13 -6.85 -7.40 -5.13
N SER A 14 -6.73 -6.36 -4.33
CA SER A 14 -5.47 -5.90 -3.74
C SER A 14 -5.72 -5.46 -2.29
N ALA A 15 -4.66 -5.34 -1.49
CA ALA A 15 -4.79 -4.78 -0.14
C ALA A 15 -5.48 -3.41 -0.18
N THR A 16 -5.12 -2.55 -1.15
CA THR A 16 -5.73 -1.22 -1.33
C THR A 16 -7.22 -1.32 -1.63
N SER A 17 -7.65 -2.15 -2.60
CA SER A 17 -9.08 -2.28 -2.93
C SER A 17 -9.90 -2.83 -1.77
N MET A 18 -9.33 -3.78 -1.03
CA MET A 18 -9.96 -4.33 0.17
C MET A 18 -10.05 -3.29 1.30
N LEU A 19 -9.05 -2.44 1.47
CA LEU A 19 -9.06 -1.34 2.45
C LEU A 19 -10.08 -0.26 2.10
N GLN A 20 -10.25 0.08 0.82
CA GLN A 20 -11.33 0.97 0.38
C GLN A 20 -12.70 0.41 0.77
N PHE A 21 -12.93 -0.89 0.51
CA PHE A 21 -14.17 -1.56 0.91
C PHE A 21 -14.39 -1.56 2.44
N ARG A 22 -13.34 -1.76 3.21
CA ARG A 22 -13.41 -1.73 4.69
C ARG A 22 -13.73 -0.34 5.22
N ALA A 23 -13.20 0.69 4.58
CA ALA A 23 -13.45 2.07 4.96
C ALA A 23 -14.90 2.49 4.65
N ASP A 24 -15.37 2.13 3.46
CA ASP A 24 -16.74 2.31 3.00
C ASP A 24 -17.01 1.32 1.85
N PRO A 25 -17.96 0.38 2.00
CA PRO A 25 -18.30 -0.59 0.95
C PRO A 25 -18.64 0.07 -0.39
N ALA A 26 -19.29 1.24 -0.38
CA ALA A 26 -19.60 1.97 -1.61
C ALA A 26 -18.32 2.47 -2.31
N LEU A 27 -17.35 3.00 -1.57
CA LEU A 27 -16.04 3.37 -2.14
C LEU A 27 -15.31 2.15 -2.71
N GLY A 28 -15.38 1.02 -2.03
CA GLY A 28 -14.82 -0.24 -2.52
C GLY A 28 -15.42 -0.67 -3.86
N VAL A 29 -16.73 -0.55 -4.02
CA VAL A 29 -17.45 -0.83 -5.29
C VAL A 29 -17.06 0.17 -6.36
N LEU A 30 -17.06 1.47 -6.06
CA LEU A 30 -16.61 2.51 -6.99
C LEU A 30 -15.20 2.24 -7.50
N TYR A 31 -14.31 1.82 -6.61
CA TYR A 31 -12.94 1.48 -6.95
C TYR A 31 -12.85 0.21 -7.82
N LEU A 32 -13.51 -0.89 -7.41
CA LEU A 32 -13.38 -2.20 -8.04
C LEU A 32 -14.16 -2.33 -9.34
N VAL A 33 -15.42 -1.86 -9.35
CA VAL A 33 -16.37 -2.10 -10.44
C VAL A 33 -16.35 -0.96 -11.46
N PHE A 34 -16.22 0.27 -10.99
CA PHE A 34 -16.29 1.47 -11.83
C PHE A 34 -14.92 2.06 -12.16
N GLY A 35 -13.85 1.55 -11.55
CA GLY A 35 -12.50 2.02 -11.82
C GLY A 35 -12.20 3.43 -11.29
N ILE A 36 -13.09 3.97 -10.44
CA ILE A 36 -12.91 5.32 -9.88
C ILE A 36 -11.78 5.28 -8.87
N ARG A 37 -10.78 6.13 -9.08
CA ARG A 37 -9.60 6.26 -8.21
C ARG A 37 -9.60 7.62 -7.54
N GLU A 38 -9.12 7.68 -6.31
CA GLU A 38 -8.84 8.96 -5.68
C GLU A 38 -7.68 9.63 -6.41
N ALA A 39 -7.75 10.95 -6.54
CA ALA A 39 -6.65 11.76 -7.04
C ALA A 39 -5.39 11.54 -6.21
N GLY A 40 -4.24 11.58 -6.85
CA GLY A 40 -2.94 11.56 -6.19
C GLY A 40 -2.79 12.74 -5.23
N SER A 41 -1.77 12.68 -4.39
CA SER A 41 -1.41 13.82 -3.53
C SER A 41 0.10 13.96 -3.44
N PRO A 42 0.64 15.16 -3.14
CA PRO A 42 2.07 15.31 -2.94
C PRO A 42 2.64 14.39 -1.86
N ALA A 43 1.84 14.02 -0.86
CA ALA A 43 2.24 13.05 0.17
C ALA A 43 2.37 11.62 -0.37
N MET A 44 1.54 11.23 -1.34
CA MET A 44 1.67 9.94 -2.04
C MET A 44 2.94 9.94 -2.91
N HIS A 45 3.19 11.00 -3.67
CA HIS A 45 4.42 11.15 -4.47
C HIS A 45 5.68 11.12 -3.62
N ARG A 46 5.65 11.74 -2.41
CA ARG A 46 6.73 11.56 -1.42
C ARG A 46 6.96 10.09 -1.07
N GLY A 47 5.90 9.33 -0.82
CA GLY A 47 5.97 7.90 -0.52
C GLY A 47 6.65 7.14 -1.65
N SER A 48 6.20 7.34 -2.88
CA SER A 48 6.74 6.69 -4.08
C SER A 48 8.19 7.05 -4.33
N ALA A 49 8.57 8.33 -4.13
CA ALA A 49 9.95 8.78 -4.33
C ALA A 49 10.93 8.15 -3.32
N LEU A 50 10.52 8.06 -2.06
CA LEU A 50 11.33 7.42 -1.02
C LEU A 50 11.41 5.91 -1.22
N ASP A 51 10.30 5.24 -1.53
CA ASP A 51 10.27 3.81 -1.81
C ASP A 51 11.21 3.45 -2.97
N HIS A 52 11.10 4.16 -4.09
CA HIS A 52 11.98 3.97 -5.25
C HIS A 52 13.47 4.11 -4.87
N THR A 53 13.81 5.20 -4.17
CA THR A 53 15.21 5.46 -3.80
C THR A 53 15.76 4.41 -2.83
N ILE A 54 14.95 3.98 -1.86
CA ILE A 54 15.34 2.93 -0.91
C ILE A 54 15.56 1.60 -1.64
N GLY A 55 14.71 1.28 -2.62
CA GLY A 55 14.91 0.11 -3.47
C GLY A 55 16.28 0.13 -4.16
N GLN A 56 16.69 1.29 -4.68
CA GLN A 56 18.01 1.46 -5.31
C GLN A 56 19.16 1.41 -4.29
N MET A 57 18.99 1.99 -3.10
CA MET A 57 19.99 1.94 -2.03
C MET A 57 20.28 0.52 -1.53
N LEU A 58 19.29 -0.37 -1.58
CA LEU A 58 19.39 -1.74 -1.10
C LEU A 58 19.74 -2.75 -2.21
N ASP A 59 19.94 -2.29 -3.45
CA ASP A 59 20.42 -3.12 -4.55
C ASP A 59 21.94 -3.30 -4.41
N GLU A 60 22.41 -4.54 -4.31
CA GLU A 60 23.84 -4.89 -4.16
C GLU A 60 24.71 -4.37 -5.32
N ASN A 61 24.13 -4.11 -6.48
CA ASN A 61 24.84 -3.64 -7.67
C ASN A 61 24.94 -2.11 -7.74
N ILE A 62 24.28 -1.40 -6.82
CA ILE A 62 24.22 0.06 -6.82
C ILE A 62 24.87 0.59 -5.56
N SER A 63 25.85 1.47 -5.73
CA SER A 63 26.47 2.21 -4.62
C SER A 63 26.00 3.66 -4.65
N LEU A 64 25.13 4.02 -3.73
CA LEU A 64 24.65 5.40 -3.57
C LEU A 64 25.17 5.94 -2.24
N ASP A 65 25.92 7.05 -2.29
CA ASP A 65 26.16 7.84 -1.10
C ASP A 65 24.91 8.65 -0.70
N GLN A 66 24.93 9.22 0.49
CA GLN A 66 23.76 9.93 1.04
C GLN A 66 23.34 11.13 0.19
N ASP A 67 24.29 11.85 -0.41
CA ASP A 67 23.98 13.02 -1.25
C ASP A 67 23.35 12.60 -2.59
N SER A 68 23.88 11.55 -3.20
CA SER A 68 23.33 10.95 -4.43
C SER A 68 21.94 10.36 -4.19
N ALA A 69 21.73 9.65 -3.08
CA ALA A 69 20.42 9.12 -2.71
C ALA A 69 19.39 10.26 -2.47
N ARG A 70 19.82 11.35 -1.81
CA ARG A 70 18.95 12.52 -1.59
C ARG A 70 18.59 13.20 -2.90
N ALA A 71 19.56 13.38 -3.80
CA ALA A 71 19.33 13.97 -5.13
C ALA A 71 18.37 13.09 -5.95
N MET A 72 18.54 11.77 -5.92
CA MET A 72 17.65 10.81 -6.58
C MET A 72 16.22 10.93 -6.06
N ALA A 73 16.01 10.89 -4.73
CA ALA A 73 14.68 10.96 -4.12
C ALA A 73 13.96 12.27 -4.46
N THR A 74 14.68 13.40 -4.40
CA THR A 74 14.09 14.70 -4.72
C THR A 74 13.79 14.85 -6.21
N SER A 75 14.68 14.38 -7.08
CA SER A 75 14.46 14.38 -8.53
C SER A 75 13.27 13.50 -8.91
N HIS A 76 13.15 12.31 -8.31
CA HIS A 76 12.02 11.43 -8.58
C HIS A 76 10.69 12.03 -8.08
N PHE A 77 10.71 12.68 -6.91
CA PHE A 77 9.53 13.42 -6.41
C PHE A 77 9.12 14.52 -7.39
N ASP A 78 10.08 15.35 -7.85
CA ASP A 78 9.82 16.44 -8.77
C ASP A 78 9.23 15.91 -10.10
N GLN A 79 9.77 14.81 -10.65
CA GLN A 79 9.24 14.13 -11.84
C GLN A 79 7.80 13.61 -11.64
N LEU A 80 7.48 13.05 -10.48
CA LEU A 80 6.11 12.59 -10.18
C LEU A 80 5.12 13.76 -10.10
N ILE A 81 5.54 14.91 -9.58
CA ILE A 81 4.73 16.14 -9.57
C ILE A 81 4.54 16.69 -10.99
N GLU A 82 5.58 16.69 -11.81
CA GLU A 82 5.52 17.20 -13.20
C GLU A 82 4.65 16.31 -14.11
N ASN A 83 4.67 14.99 -13.89
CA ASN A 83 3.97 14.02 -14.72
C ASN A 83 2.50 13.77 -14.31
N THR A 84 2.01 14.39 -13.24
CA THR A 84 0.61 14.24 -12.83
C THR A 84 -0.27 15.28 -13.53
N GLU A 85 -1.50 14.89 -13.83
CA GLU A 85 -2.55 15.82 -14.31
C GLU A 85 -3.16 16.64 -13.17
N GLU A 86 -2.88 16.28 -11.92
CA GLU A 86 -3.42 16.94 -10.73
C GLU A 86 -2.75 18.28 -10.47
N THR A 87 -3.54 19.25 -10.03
CA THR A 87 -3.05 20.58 -9.64
C THR A 87 -2.91 20.66 -8.13
N TYR A 88 -1.69 20.87 -7.64
CA TYR A 88 -1.39 20.99 -6.21
C TYR A 88 -1.03 22.42 -5.82
N ARG A 89 -1.26 22.76 -4.56
CA ARG A 89 -0.80 24.03 -4.00
C ARG A 89 0.75 24.05 -3.94
N PRO A 90 1.42 25.11 -4.42
CA PRO A 90 2.89 25.19 -4.35
C PRO A 90 3.47 25.02 -2.95
N SER A 91 2.74 25.47 -1.91
CA SER A 91 3.12 25.26 -0.51
C SER A 91 3.15 23.79 -0.10
N ASP A 92 2.23 22.97 -0.62
CA ASP A 92 2.15 21.56 -0.31
C ASP A 92 3.28 20.80 -1.01
N ILE A 93 3.55 21.10 -2.28
CA ILE A 93 4.69 20.55 -3.02
C ILE A 93 5.99 20.86 -2.27
N LYS A 94 6.23 22.13 -1.92
CA LYS A 94 7.43 22.54 -1.20
C LYS A 94 7.59 21.84 0.14
N ARG A 95 6.49 21.67 0.90
CA ARG A 95 6.49 20.99 2.18
C ARG A 95 6.84 19.51 2.02
N GLU A 96 6.21 18.81 1.07
CA GLU A 96 6.43 17.39 0.88
C GLU A 96 7.82 17.10 0.30
N ARG A 97 8.34 17.95 -0.59
CA ARG A 97 9.70 17.86 -1.08
C ARG A 97 10.74 17.99 0.04
N ALA A 98 10.57 18.96 0.92
CA ALA A 98 11.43 19.11 2.10
C ALA A 98 11.30 17.91 3.07
N THR A 99 10.14 17.27 3.10
CA THR A 99 9.90 16.06 3.89
C THR A 99 10.63 14.86 3.29
N VAL A 100 10.71 14.71 1.95
CA VAL A 100 11.54 13.70 1.27
C VAL A 100 12.99 13.79 1.74
N GLU A 101 13.59 14.98 1.66
CA GLU A 101 14.97 15.22 2.05
C GLU A 101 15.23 14.84 3.52
N LYS A 102 14.35 15.29 4.43
CA LYS A 102 14.48 15.00 5.86
C LYS A 102 14.32 13.52 6.16
N CYS A 103 13.33 12.85 5.58
CA CYS A 103 13.13 11.42 5.77
C CYS A 103 14.39 10.65 5.33
N LEU A 104 14.92 10.95 4.15
CA LEU A 104 16.10 10.25 3.65
C LEU A 104 17.34 10.51 4.52
N ASN A 105 17.58 11.75 4.94
CA ASN A 105 18.70 12.07 5.82
C ASN A 105 18.69 11.26 7.13
N HIS A 106 17.52 10.92 7.65
CA HIS A 106 17.40 10.14 8.88
C HIS A 106 17.36 8.62 8.63
N CYS A 107 16.81 8.14 7.53
CA CYS A 107 16.73 6.71 7.28
C CYS A 107 17.98 6.15 6.59
N TYR A 108 18.70 6.95 5.80
CA TYR A 108 19.89 6.51 5.07
C TYR A 108 20.93 5.80 5.97
N PRO A 109 21.43 6.41 7.08
CA PRO A 109 22.42 5.75 7.91
C PRO A 109 21.92 4.46 8.56
N ILE A 110 20.62 4.36 8.83
CA ILE A 110 20.00 3.16 9.40
C ILE A 110 19.93 2.05 8.35
N MET A 111 19.55 2.40 7.13
CA MET A 111 19.35 1.44 6.04
C MET A 111 20.66 0.95 5.41
N CYS A 112 21.76 1.72 5.53
CA CYS A 112 23.08 1.25 5.10
C CYS A 112 23.56 -0.01 5.86
N ASP A 113 23.03 -0.24 7.07
CA ASP A 113 23.33 -1.44 7.85
C ASP A 113 22.39 -2.62 7.52
N TRP A 114 21.41 -2.42 6.64
CA TRP A 114 20.51 -3.48 6.24
C TRP A 114 21.14 -4.36 5.17
N GLN A 115 20.89 -5.65 5.29
CA GLN A 115 21.22 -6.58 4.22
C GLN A 115 20.35 -6.30 3.01
N ALA A 116 20.87 -6.58 1.82
CA ALA A 116 20.07 -6.54 0.60
C ALA A 116 18.87 -7.49 0.70
N PRO A 117 17.67 -7.07 0.30
CA PRO A 117 16.51 -7.95 0.23
C PRO A 117 16.68 -8.98 -0.89
N LEU A 118 16.01 -10.12 -0.79
CA LEU A 118 15.90 -11.07 -1.91
C LEU A 118 15.28 -10.41 -3.15
N SER A 119 14.37 -9.48 -2.93
CA SER A 119 13.79 -8.66 -3.99
C SER A 119 13.14 -7.40 -3.41
N TYR A 120 13.19 -6.33 -4.20
CA TYR A 120 12.42 -5.10 -4.06
C TYR A 120 11.17 -5.19 -4.95
N GLN A 121 10.03 -4.66 -4.45
CA GLN A 121 8.72 -4.72 -5.12
C GLN A 121 8.37 -6.16 -5.57
N HIS A 122 8.48 -7.09 -4.62
CA HIS A 122 8.22 -8.51 -4.87
C HIS A 122 6.73 -8.76 -5.18
N PRO A 123 6.38 -9.26 -6.39
CA PRO A 123 4.99 -9.50 -6.74
C PRO A 123 4.42 -10.67 -5.93
N ILE A 124 3.19 -10.51 -5.45
CA ILE A 124 2.46 -11.58 -4.76
C ILE A 124 1.19 -11.97 -5.50
N LYS A 125 0.82 -13.24 -5.32
CA LYS A 125 -0.47 -13.79 -5.74
C LYS A 125 -1.00 -14.69 -4.64
N LEU A 126 -2.00 -14.21 -3.89
CA LEU A 126 -2.64 -14.94 -2.81
C LEU A 126 -4.00 -15.48 -3.27
N SER A 127 -4.21 -16.79 -3.13
CA SER A 127 -5.51 -17.43 -3.35
C SER A 127 -6.23 -17.60 -2.01
N LEU A 128 -7.47 -17.14 -1.94
CA LEU A 128 -8.32 -17.29 -0.77
C LEU A 128 -9.44 -18.31 -1.04
N GLN A 129 -9.70 -19.18 -0.07
CA GLN A 129 -10.75 -20.18 -0.21
C GLN A 129 -12.12 -19.52 -0.41
N GLY A 130 -12.85 -19.91 -1.43
CA GLY A 130 -14.17 -19.38 -1.78
C GLY A 130 -14.14 -18.03 -2.48
N ILE A 131 -12.96 -17.54 -2.91
CA ILE A 131 -12.77 -16.34 -3.71
C ILE A 131 -12.17 -16.75 -5.05
N GLU A 132 -12.89 -16.49 -6.13
CA GLU A 132 -12.60 -17.01 -7.48
C GLU A 132 -11.45 -16.28 -8.19
N ILE A 133 -10.99 -15.15 -7.62
CA ILE A 133 -9.91 -14.31 -8.16
C ILE A 133 -8.78 -14.16 -7.14
N PRO A 134 -7.54 -13.94 -7.59
CA PRO A 134 -6.42 -13.77 -6.67
C PRO A 134 -6.44 -12.39 -6.00
N VAL A 135 -5.81 -12.29 -4.84
CA VAL A 135 -5.31 -11.03 -4.30
C VAL A 135 -3.89 -10.84 -4.81
N ILE A 136 -3.62 -9.72 -5.47
CA ILE A 136 -2.29 -9.36 -5.97
C ILE A 136 -1.76 -8.11 -5.27
N GLY A 137 -0.46 -7.91 -5.34
CA GLY A 137 0.23 -6.74 -4.79
C GLY A 137 1.73 -6.88 -4.91
N PHE A 138 2.44 -5.95 -4.28
CA PHE A 138 3.89 -5.93 -4.25
C PHE A 138 4.35 -5.71 -2.81
N ILE A 139 5.31 -6.52 -2.36
CA ILE A 139 5.99 -6.33 -1.07
C ILE A 139 7.17 -5.40 -1.33
N ASP A 140 7.29 -4.32 -0.58
CA ASP A 140 8.37 -3.37 -0.79
C ASP A 140 9.73 -4.05 -0.65
N LEU A 141 9.98 -4.77 0.45
CA LEU A 141 11.23 -5.49 0.67
C LEU A 141 10.95 -6.93 1.12
N ARG A 142 11.40 -7.92 0.33
CA ARG A 142 11.30 -9.35 0.60
C ARG A 142 12.64 -9.89 1.09
N TYR A 143 12.65 -10.44 2.29
CA TYR A 143 13.80 -11.16 2.87
C TYR A 143 13.50 -12.68 2.99
N PRO A 144 14.50 -13.54 3.24
CA PRO A 144 14.26 -14.99 3.39
C PRO A 144 13.18 -15.33 4.40
N GLU A 145 13.17 -14.65 5.56
CA GLU A 145 12.25 -14.93 6.67
C GLU A 145 11.36 -13.73 7.01
N ALA A 146 11.36 -12.67 6.21
CA ALA A 146 10.62 -11.46 6.53
C ALA A 146 10.06 -10.76 5.30
N VAL A 147 8.94 -10.08 5.52
CA VAL A 147 8.36 -9.09 4.61
C VAL A 147 8.32 -7.74 5.30
N ARG A 148 8.68 -6.68 4.60
CA ARG A 148 8.70 -5.33 5.12
C ARG A 148 7.95 -4.40 4.19
N GLU A 149 7.15 -3.53 4.78
CA GLU A 149 6.37 -2.50 4.11
C GLU A 149 6.89 -1.13 4.55
N LEU A 150 7.27 -0.31 3.59
CA LEU A 150 7.76 1.05 3.84
C LEU A 150 6.58 2.02 3.88
N LYS A 151 6.52 2.85 4.91
CA LYS A 151 5.49 3.87 5.04
C LYS A 151 6.10 5.21 5.42
N THR A 152 5.71 6.25 4.71
CA THR A 152 6.12 7.61 5.06
C THR A 152 5.05 8.30 5.91
N SER A 153 5.47 9.05 6.91
CA SER A 153 4.57 9.79 7.79
C SER A 153 5.17 11.13 8.17
N GLY A 154 4.35 12.17 8.26
CA GLY A 154 4.80 13.48 8.73
C GLY A 154 5.14 13.52 10.22
N ARG A 155 4.76 12.50 10.99
CA ARG A 155 5.02 12.38 12.44
C ARG A 155 5.33 10.95 12.82
N PRO A 156 6.17 10.72 13.83
CA PRO A 156 6.42 9.39 14.37
C PRO A 156 5.12 8.69 14.78
N ARG A 157 5.06 7.38 14.56
CA ARG A 157 3.96 6.53 15.00
C ARG A 157 4.39 5.77 16.25
N SER A 158 3.44 5.49 17.14
CA SER A 158 3.69 4.68 18.35
C SER A 158 3.36 3.18 18.13
N SER A 159 2.70 2.85 17.03
CA SER A 159 2.30 1.48 16.67
C SER A 159 1.96 1.40 15.19
N ILE A 160 1.78 0.17 14.70
CA ILE A 160 1.27 -0.06 13.34
C ILE A 160 -0.19 0.44 13.25
N VAL A 161 -0.47 1.23 12.20
CA VAL A 161 -1.84 1.63 11.84
C VAL A 161 -2.59 0.40 11.29
N ASP A 162 -3.87 0.28 11.61
CA ASP A 162 -4.71 -0.87 11.25
C ASP A 162 -4.67 -1.20 9.74
N ASP A 163 -4.71 -0.19 8.87
CA ASP A 163 -4.65 -0.38 7.41
C ASP A 163 -3.29 -0.96 6.98
N HIS A 164 -2.20 -0.51 7.57
CA HIS A 164 -0.86 -1.03 7.27
C HIS A 164 -0.68 -2.45 7.84
N ALA A 165 -1.28 -2.74 9.01
CA ALA A 165 -1.30 -4.08 9.57
C ALA A 165 -2.07 -5.06 8.68
N PHE A 166 -3.19 -4.63 8.11
CA PHE A 166 -3.97 -5.39 7.14
C PHE A 166 -3.15 -5.68 5.87
N GLN A 167 -2.48 -4.66 5.34
CA GLN A 167 -1.67 -4.76 4.12
C GLN A 167 -0.52 -5.76 4.32
N VAL A 168 0.29 -5.58 5.37
CA VAL A 168 1.44 -6.46 5.60
C VAL A 168 1.03 -7.88 5.99
N ALA A 169 -0.14 -8.05 6.62
CA ALA A 169 -0.70 -9.38 6.88
C ALA A 169 -1.11 -10.09 5.59
N THR A 170 -1.69 -9.35 4.62
CA THR A 170 -2.00 -9.89 3.28
C THR A 170 -0.74 -10.41 2.61
N TYR A 171 0.36 -9.69 2.70
CA TYR A 171 1.65 -10.10 2.15
C TYR A 171 2.23 -11.31 2.86
N ALA A 172 2.16 -11.34 4.18
CA ALA A 172 2.60 -12.50 4.96
C ALA A 172 1.81 -13.77 4.63
N MET A 173 0.49 -13.65 4.37
CA MET A 173 -0.36 -14.76 3.90
C MET A 173 0.10 -15.28 2.53
N ALA A 174 0.43 -14.39 1.60
CA ALA A 174 0.90 -14.77 0.27
C ALA A 174 2.22 -15.54 0.36
N ILE A 175 3.19 -15.04 1.13
CA ILE A 175 4.47 -15.74 1.35
C ILE A 175 4.27 -17.07 2.09
N ARG A 176 3.36 -17.12 3.06
CA ARG A 176 3.00 -18.40 3.72
C ARG A 176 2.44 -19.41 2.73
N GLN A 177 1.62 -18.98 1.77
CA GLN A 177 1.07 -19.86 0.76
C GLN A 177 2.15 -20.35 -0.21
N GLU A 178 3.10 -19.48 -0.57
CA GLU A 178 4.20 -19.77 -1.48
C GLU A 178 5.26 -20.69 -0.86
N SER A 179 5.76 -20.34 0.33
CA SER A 179 6.92 -20.98 0.96
C SER A 179 6.59 -22.08 1.97
N GLY A 180 5.33 -22.16 2.41
CA GLY A 180 4.92 -23.05 3.49
C GLY A 180 5.24 -22.53 4.90
N ALA A 181 5.97 -21.41 5.08
CA ALA A 181 6.36 -20.84 6.38
C ALA A 181 5.83 -19.41 6.54
N TRP A 182 5.42 -19.05 7.77
CA TRP A 182 5.04 -17.68 8.08
C TRP A 182 6.28 -16.81 8.15
N PRO A 183 6.38 -15.73 7.33
CA PRO A 183 7.44 -14.77 7.50
C PRO A 183 7.17 -13.88 8.72
N GLN A 184 8.20 -13.29 9.26
CA GLN A 184 8.05 -12.10 10.08
C GLN A 184 7.52 -10.96 9.20
N ALA A 185 6.63 -10.14 9.74
CA ALA A 185 6.03 -9.04 8.96
C ALA A 185 6.28 -7.72 9.70
N PHE A 186 6.83 -6.74 8.99
CA PHE A 186 7.21 -5.45 9.56
C PHE A 186 6.59 -4.30 8.77
N VAL A 187 6.30 -3.20 9.47
CA VAL A 187 6.01 -1.90 8.88
C VAL A 187 7.06 -0.91 9.35
N ASP A 188 7.75 -0.30 8.42
CA ASP A 188 8.85 0.62 8.64
C ASP A 188 8.38 2.05 8.35
N TYR A 189 8.22 2.85 9.39
CA TYR A 189 7.79 4.25 9.27
C TYR A 189 8.98 5.17 9.13
N LEU A 190 9.06 5.83 7.97
CA LEU A 190 10.00 6.88 7.69
C LEU A 190 9.36 8.23 8.01
N THR A 191 10.03 9.03 8.83
CA THR A 191 9.55 10.35 9.23
C THR A 191 10.65 11.39 9.10
N PRO A 192 10.30 12.69 9.10
CA PRO A 192 11.29 13.77 9.08
C PRO A 192 12.24 13.81 10.28
N THR A 193 12.00 12.99 11.31
CA THR A 193 12.76 12.97 12.57
C THR A 193 13.37 11.61 12.90
N GLY A 194 13.21 10.62 12.02
CA GLY A 194 13.77 9.28 12.23
C GLY A 194 12.95 8.18 11.56
N MET A 195 13.40 6.96 11.79
CA MET A 195 12.76 5.74 11.31
C MET A 195 12.38 4.86 12.50
N THR A 196 11.22 4.22 12.42
CA THR A 196 10.75 3.27 13.43
C THR A 196 10.17 2.04 12.77
N SER A 197 10.64 0.87 13.18
CA SER A 197 10.22 -0.44 12.68
C SER A 197 9.31 -1.12 13.69
N TYR A 198 8.16 -1.61 13.25
CA TYR A 198 7.23 -2.36 14.08
C TYR A 198 6.94 -3.72 13.46
N GLN A 199 7.11 -4.77 14.27
CA GLN A 199 6.68 -6.10 13.89
C GLN A 199 5.18 -6.27 14.06
N LEU A 200 4.51 -6.87 13.09
CA LEU A 200 3.10 -7.20 13.16
C LEU A 200 2.82 -8.17 14.31
N ARG A 201 1.96 -7.76 15.21
CA ARG A 201 1.42 -8.61 16.29
C ARG A 201 -0.02 -9.01 15.96
N ASN A 202 -0.52 -10.06 16.65
CA ASN A 202 -1.90 -10.53 16.47
C ASN A 202 -2.23 -10.92 15.02
N GLY A 203 -1.29 -11.55 14.31
CA GLY A 203 -1.42 -11.93 12.90
C GLY A 203 -2.74 -12.68 12.59
N LYS A 204 -3.20 -13.55 13.49
CA LYS A 204 -4.50 -14.29 13.33
C LYS A 204 -5.70 -13.34 13.15
N ARG A 205 -5.74 -12.22 13.88
CA ARG A 205 -6.80 -11.21 13.74
C ARG A 205 -6.79 -10.62 12.32
N TRP A 206 -5.61 -10.31 11.81
CA TRP A 206 -5.46 -9.68 10.51
C TRP A 206 -5.70 -10.65 9.36
N VAL A 207 -5.24 -11.89 9.49
CA VAL A 207 -5.57 -12.99 8.55
C VAL A 207 -7.09 -13.13 8.42
N LYS A 208 -7.80 -13.20 9.56
CA LYS A 208 -9.27 -13.23 9.56
C LYS A 208 -9.87 -12.00 8.88
N ALA A 209 -9.36 -10.80 9.16
CA ALA A 209 -9.86 -9.57 8.55
C ALA A 209 -9.69 -9.56 7.01
N VAL A 210 -8.58 -10.09 6.48
CA VAL A 210 -8.34 -10.21 5.03
C VAL A 210 -9.37 -11.16 4.41
N VAL A 211 -9.56 -12.34 4.99
CA VAL A 211 -10.52 -13.34 4.50
C VAL A 211 -11.94 -12.81 4.56
N ASP A 212 -12.36 -12.25 5.70
CA ASP A 212 -13.72 -11.70 5.89
C ASP A 212 -13.99 -10.55 4.90
N THR A 213 -12.99 -9.70 4.64
CA THR A 213 -13.13 -8.58 3.70
C THR A 213 -13.34 -9.08 2.27
N ALA A 214 -12.53 -10.04 1.82
CA ALA A 214 -12.68 -10.62 0.49
C ALA A 214 -14.03 -11.32 0.34
N ALA A 215 -14.48 -12.05 1.36
CA ALA A 215 -15.81 -12.68 1.39
C ALA A 215 -16.94 -11.64 1.36
N GLY A 216 -16.79 -10.53 2.10
CA GLY A 216 -17.76 -9.42 2.08
C GLY A 216 -17.88 -8.76 0.72
N ILE A 217 -16.76 -8.52 0.04
CA ILE A 217 -16.74 -8.00 -1.34
C ILE A 217 -17.48 -8.97 -2.27
N ARG A 218 -17.14 -10.26 -2.20
CA ARG A 218 -17.80 -11.30 -3.00
C ARG A 218 -19.32 -11.31 -2.81
N THR A 219 -19.75 -11.28 -1.54
CA THR A 219 -21.19 -11.29 -1.18
C THR A 219 -21.90 -10.04 -1.70
N LEU A 220 -21.28 -8.87 -1.59
CA LEU A 220 -21.87 -7.63 -2.10
C LEU A 220 -22.01 -7.65 -3.62
N LEU A 221 -20.99 -8.14 -4.33
CA LEU A 221 -21.04 -8.27 -5.80
C LEU A 221 -22.06 -9.34 -6.24
N ASP A 222 -22.22 -10.43 -5.46
CA ASP A 222 -23.17 -11.49 -5.80
C ASP A 222 -24.65 -11.04 -5.65
N ALA A 223 -24.89 -10.08 -4.78
CA ALA A 223 -26.24 -9.54 -4.52
C ALA A 223 -26.83 -8.72 -5.67
N ALA A 224 -25.99 -8.20 -6.59
CA ALA A 224 -26.45 -7.38 -7.72
C ALA A 224 -26.29 -8.13 -9.05
N PRO A 225 -27.31 -8.13 -9.93
CA PRO A 225 -27.24 -8.81 -11.23
C PRO A 225 -26.32 -8.11 -12.24
N ASP A 226 -26.16 -6.79 -12.14
CA ASP A 226 -25.41 -5.95 -13.07
C ASP A 226 -24.89 -4.66 -12.40
N ARG A 227 -24.20 -3.83 -13.19
CA ARG A 227 -23.61 -2.56 -12.71
C ARG A 227 -24.64 -1.53 -12.27
N ASP A 228 -25.77 -1.45 -12.95
CA ASP A 228 -26.82 -0.46 -12.65
C ASP A 228 -27.48 -0.81 -11.32
N ALA A 229 -27.82 -2.08 -11.11
CA ALA A 229 -28.33 -2.57 -9.83
C ALA A 229 -27.31 -2.39 -8.70
N GLN A 230 -26.02 -2.63 -8.97
CA GLN A 230 -24.95 -2.40 -7.99
C GLN A 230 -24.82 -0.91 -7.64
N CYS A 231 -24.90 -0.03 -8.63
CA CYS A 231 -24.89 1.42 -8.40
C CYS A 231 -26.09 1.89 -7.57
N ALA A 232 -27.28 1.36 -7.86
CA ALA A 232 -28.50 1.69 -7.11
C ALA A 232 -28.47 1.17 -5.66
N ALA A 233 -27.74 0.08 -5.39
CA ALA A 233 -27.64 -0.53 -4.07
C ALA A 233 -26.62 0.13 -3.14
N ILE A 234 -25.70 0.96 -3.67
CA ILE A 234 -24.66 1.60 -2.86
C ILE A 234 -25.04 3.04 -2.53
N THR A 235 -24.80 3.41 -1.25
CA THR A 235 -24.93 4.81 -0.80
C THR A 235 -23.60 5.23 -0.18
N PRO A 236 -22.78 6.05 -0.88
CA PRO A 236 -21.49 6.49 -0.34
C PRO A 236 -21.66 7.30 0.95
N ASP A 237 -20.79 7.04 1.93
CA ASP A 237 -20.70 7.93 3.11
C ASP A 237 -19.92 9.20 2.75
N TYR A 238 -20.65 10.24 2.36
CA TYR A 238 -20.08 11.54 2.01
C TYR A 238 -19.24 12.16 3.15
N ARG A 239 -19.46 11.77 4.41
CA ARG A 239 -18.65 12.24 5.54
C ARG A 239 -17.23 11.66 5.49
N HIS A 240 -17.09 10.43 5.02
CA HIS A 240 -15.78 9.80 4.80
C HIS A 240 -15.02 10.52 3.67
N TRP A 241 -15.68 10.78 2.56
CA TRP A 241 -15.13 11.52 1.43
C TRP A 241 -14.69 12.94 1.83
N LEU A 242 -15.54 13.69 2.56
CA LEU A 242 -15.23 15.04 3.04
C LEU A 242 -14.06 15.09 4.01
N ARG A 243 -13.80 14.04 4.79
CA ARG A 243 -12.65 14.00 5.72
C ARG A 243 -11.31 13.87 5.00
N ARG A 244 -11.29 13.24 3.82
CA ARG A 244 -10.07 13.04 3.03
C ARG A 244 -9.69 14.23 2.17
N HIS A 245 -10.65 15.12 1.87
CA HIS A 245 -10.47 16.28 1.01
C HIS A 245 -10.46 17.63 1.77
N ARG A 246 -10.33 17.60 3.10
CA ARG A 246 -10.02 18.74 3.94
C ARG A 246 -8.53 18.75 4.27
#